data_04dc5a661f0cfd3d45a57a6919aacf93
#
_entry.id   04dc5a661f0cfd3d45a57a6919aacf93
#
_cell.length_a   1.000
_cell.length_b   1.000
_cell.length_c   1.000
_cell.angle_alpha   90.00
_cell.angle_beta   90.00
_cell.angle_gamma   90.00
#
_symmetry.space_group_name_H-M   'P 1'
#
loop_
_entity.id
_entity.type
_entity.pdbx_description
1 polymer ?
#
loop_
_entity_poly.entity_id
_entity_poly.type
_entity_poly.pdbx_seq_one_letter_code
_entity_poly.pdbx_strand_id
1 'polypeptide(L)'
;MENINTLAIDIGHNVNFDGGAVGIRKEDELNKLVGEALINKFKSTNINVINFTPYNAVSLHDSLNQRTVAANKGKADLFISIHHNSGGGRGSETLSLTGGIAEKVGNSVLNELSNIGFYNRGVKERRDLFVINQTIMPALLIECAFCDSENDMNGYNPESVANAIFKGLCNVFDIYNNEEEGFNENEVYYNVVKGDTLCKIASKFNTTVDRLVDLNGIKDKNMIFVGQDIRIK
;
A
#
# COMPACT_ATOMS: atom_id res chain seq x y z
N MET A 1 14.28 -6.17 9.26
CA MET A 1 13.26 -6.35 8.22
C MET A 1 13.94 -6.96 7.01
N GLU A 2 13.18 -7.58 6.13
CA GLU A 2 13.74 -8.11 4.87
C GLU A 2 13.72 -6.99 3.81
N ASN A 3 14.69 -6.99 2.88
CA ASN A 3 14.76 -5.96 1.84
C ASN A 3 14.14 -6.48 0.56
N ILE A 4 13.34 -5.64 -0.10
CA ILE A 4 12.90 -5.80 -1.49
C ILE A 4 13.20 -4.51 -2.25
N ASN A 5 13.44 -4.62 -3.55
CA ASN A 5 13.67 -3.47 -4.43
C ASN A 5 12.56 -3.32 -5.47
N THR A 6 11.97 -4.43 -5.87
CA THR A 6 10.98 -4.46 -6.95
C THR A 6 9.77 -5.30 -6.54
N LEU A 7 8.59 -4.66 -6.57
CA LEU A 7 7.30 -5.26 -6.29
C LEU A 7 6.48 -5.33 -7.58
N ALA A 8 6.02 -6.53 -7.95
CA ALA A 8 5.03 -6.69 -9.01
C ALA A 8 3.62 -6.63 -8.40
N ILE A 9 2.80 -5.70 -8.86
CA ILE A 9 1.40 -5.57 -8.47
C ILE A 9 0.54 -5.92 -9.68
N ASP A 10 -0.23 -6.98 -9.56
CA ASP A 10 -1.21 -7.45 -10.52
C ASP A 10 -2.61 -7.03 -10.07
N ILE A 11 -3.35 -6.37 -10.95
CA ILE A 11 -4.76 -6.04 -10.73
C ILE A 11 -5.57 -7.16 -11.38
N GLY A 12 -6.17 -8.03 -10.58
CA GLY A 12 -6.89 -9.21 -11.03
C GLY A 12 -8.03 -8.88 -12.00
N HIS A 13 -8.35 -9.81 -12.89
CA HIS A 13 -9.36 -9.62 -13.94
C HIS A 13 -9.03 -8.42 -14.86
N ASN A 14 -9.95 -7.50 -15.09
CA ASN A 14 -9.75 -6.27 -15.85
C ASN A 14 -9.35 -6.49 -17.33
N VAL A 15 -9.84 -7.55 -17.94
CA VAL A 15 -9.76 -7.81 -19.40
C VAL A 15 -11.16 -8.04 -19.95
N ASN A 16 -11.38 -7.76 -21.25
CA ASN A 16 -12.70 -7.73 -21.88
C ASN A 16 -13.53 -9.00 -21.73
N PHE A 17 -12.91 -10.16 -21.57
CA PHE A 17 -13.57 -11.47 -21.40
C PHE A 17 -13.51 -12.02 -19.98
N ASP A 18 -12.93 -11.27 -19.04
CA ASP A 18 -12.80 -11.67 -17.63
C ASP A 18 -12.98 -10.44 -16.72
N GLY A 19 -14.20 -10.22 -16.27
CA GLY A 19 -14.59 -9.16 -15.33
C GLY A 19 -14.63 -9.62 -13.87
N GLY A 20 -14.31 -10.88 -13.61
CA GLY A 20 -14.43 -11.47 -12.27
C GLY A 20 -15.88 -11.62 -11.81
N ALA A 21 -16.06 -11.70 -10.51
CA ALA A 21 -17.39 -11.86 -9.90
C ALA A 21 -18.21 -10.56 -9.93
N VAL A 22 -19.53 -10.74 -9.96
CA VAL A 22 -20.51 -9.64 -9.86
C VAL A 22 -21.40 -9.90 -8.65
N GLY A 23 -21.22 -9.07 -7.63
CA GLY A 23 -22.03 -9.09 -6.40
C GLY A 23 -22.78 -7.77 -6.20
N ILE A 24 -22.71 -7.21 -5.00
CA ILE A 24 -23.17 -5.84 -4.69
C ILE A 24 -22.34 -4.83 -5.47
N ARG A 25 -21.04 -5.13 -5.61
CA ARG A 25 -20.12 -4.40 -6.48
C ARG A 25 -19.43 -5.39 -7.43
N LYS A 26 -18.83 -4.89 -8.50
CA LYS A 26 -18.07 -5.73 -9.43
C LYS A 26 -16.63 -5.90 -8.95
N GLU A 27 -16.12 -7.11 -9.03
CA GLU A 27 -14.78 -7.44 -8.59
C GLU A 27 -13.70 -6.68 -9.34
N ASP A 28 -13.78 -6.62 -10.68
CA ASP A 28 -12.80 -5.91 -11.52
C ASP A 28 -12.71 -4.41 -11.20
N GLU A 29 -13.86 -3.76 -10.92
CA GLU A 29 -13.90 -2.36 -10.51
C GLU A 29 -13.22 -2.16 -9.14
N LEU A 30 -13.49 -3.05 -8.17
CA LEU A 30 -12.87 -3.00 -6.85
C LEU A 30 -11.37 -3.26 -6.90
N ASN A 31 -10.95 -4.29 -7.66
CA ASN A 31 -9.54 -4.64 -7.87
C ASN A 31 -8.77 -3.46 -8.44
N LYS A 32 -9.34 -2.78 -9.44
CA LYS A 32 -8.75 -1.61 -10.07
C LYS A 32 -8.58 -0.46 -9.08
N LEU A 33 -9.63 -0.13 -8.33
CA LEU A 33 -9.58 0.97 -7.36
C LEU A 33 -8.53 0.72 -6.27
N VAL A 34 -8.48 -0.48 -5.71
CA VAL A 34 -7.49 -0.84 -4.69
C VAL A 34 -6.08 -0.90 -5.27
N GLY A 35 -5.91 -1.54 -6.43
CA GLY A 35 -4.61 -1.70 -7.08
C GLY A 35 -3.99 -0.36 -7.48
N GLU A 36 -4.76 0.55 -8.08
CA GLU A 36 -4.29 1.90 -8.45
C GLU A 36 -3.94 2.73 -7.20
N ALA A 37 -4.77 2.67 -6.14
CA ALA A 37 -4.47 3.34 -4.88
C ALA A 37 -3.20 2.78 -4.24
N LEU A 38 -3.00 1.47 -4.25
CA LEU A 38 -1.80 0.83 -3.72
C LEU A 38 -0.55 1.23 -4.52
N ILE A 39 -0.60 1.19 -5.85
CA ILE A 39 0.52 1.61 -6.72
C ILE A 39 0.91 3.07 -6.44
N ASN A 40 -0.09 3.95 -6.24
CA ASN A 40 0.18 5.36 -5.96
C ASN A 40 0.97 5.56 -4.66
N LYS A 41 0.79 4.69 -3.65
CA LYS A 41 1.53 4.79 -2.37
C LYS A 41 3.03 4.49 -2.52
N PHE A 42 3.41 3.75 -3.53
CA PHE A 42 4.83 3.44 -3.77
C PHE A 42 5.58 4.50 -4.57
N LYS A 43 4.89 5.49 -5.17
CA LYS A 43 5.54 6.49 -6.07
C LYS A 43 6.65 7.29 -5.39
N SER A 44 6.54 7.56 -4.10
CA SER A 44 7.52 8.28 -3.31
C SER A 44 8.40 7.37 -2.45
N THR A 45 8.34 6.05 -2.64
CA THR A 45 9.13 5.09 -1.85
C THR A 45 10.37 4.60 -2.58
N ASN A 46 11.24 3.91 -1.85
CA ASN A 46 12.42 3.19 -2.37
C ASN A 46 12.08 1.98 -3.23
N ILE A 47 10.81 1.62 -3.41
CA ILE A 47 10.38 0.42 -4.11
C ILE A 47 10.02 0.73 -5.57
N ASN A 48 10.63 0.01 -6.50
CA ASN A 48 10.22 0.00 -7.89
C ASN A 48 8.96 -0.89 -8.07
N VAL A 49 7.91 -0.34 -8.65
CA VAL A 49 6.65 -1.08 -8.90
C VAL A 49 6.53 -1.46 -10.38
N ILE A 50 6.37 -2.74 -10.63
CA ILE A 50 5.94 -3.28 -11.92
C ILE A 50 4.42 -3.46 -11.84
N ASN A 51 3.69 -2.66 -12.61
CA ASN A 51 2.26 -2.85 -12.83
C ASN A 51 2.04 -3.32 -14.26
N PHE A 52 1.40 -4.46 -14.43
CA PHE A 52 1.08 -4.98 -15.74
C PHE A 52 -0.35 -5.51 -15.77
N THR A 53 -1.20 -4.83 -16.54
CA THR A 53 -2.54 -5.31 -16.88
C THR A 53 -2.53 -5.69 -18.37
N PRO A 54 -2.88 -6.93 -18.75
CA PRO A 54 -2.81 -7.38 -20.12
C PRO A 54 -3.96 -6.79 -20.96
N TYR A 55 -3.65 -5.79 -21.79
CA TYR A 55 -4.66 -5.14 -22.65
C TYR A 55 -5.04 -5.96 -23.91
N ASN A 56 -4.14 -6.80 -24.39
CA ASN A 56 -4.28 -7.53 -25.65
C ASN A 56 -4.37 -9.04 -25.48
N ALA A 57 -4.77 -9.51 -24.30
CA ALA A 57 -4.94 -10.93 -24.07
C ALA A 57 -6.09 -11.50 -24.92
N VAL A 58 -5.85 -12.68 -25.52
CA VAL A 58 -6.81 -13.34 -26.40
C VAL A 58 -7.54 -14.50 -25.72
N SER A 59 -7.13 -14.86 -24.51
CA SER A 59 -7.76 -15.89 -23.67
C SER A 59 -7.39 -15.68 -22.21
N LEU A 60 -8.11 -16.36 -21.30
CA LEU A 60 -7.77 -16.35 -19.86
C LEU A 60 -6.34 -16.85 -19.61
N HIS A 61 -5.95 -17.96 -20.24
CA HIS A 61 -4.60 -18.49 -20.13
C HIS A 61 -3.54 -17.50 -20.60
N ASP A 62 -3.78 -16.82 -21.73
CA ASP A 62 -2.89 -15.79 -22.24
C ASP A 62 -2.79 -14.60 -21.29
N SER A 63 -3.92 -14.15 -20.72
CA SER A 63 -3.94 -13.09 -19.70
C SER A 63 -3.08 -13.46 -18.49
N LEU A 64 -3.31 -14.63 -17.90
CA LEU A 64 -2.55 -15.10 -16.74
C LEU A 64 -1.05 -15.25 -17.05
N ASN A 65 -0.72 -15.78 -18.25
CA ASN A 65 0.66 -15.92 -18.69
C ASN A 65 1.36 -14.56 -18.85
N GLN A 66 0.69 -13.57 -19.46
CA GLN A 66 1.26 -12.23 -19.61
C GLN A 66 1.58 -11.58 -18.26
N ARG A 67 0.72 -11.74 -17.24
CA ARG A 67 0.92 -11.24 -15.86
C ARG A 67 2.19 -11.82 -15.23
N THR A 68 2.31 -13.15 -15.25
CA THR A 68 3.47 -13.84 -14.65
C THR A 68 4.76 -13.60 -15.41
N VAL A 69 4.72 -13.56 -16.76
CA VAL A 69 5.88 -13.25 -17.61
C VAL A 69 6.39 -11.83 -17.35
N ALA A 70 5.50 -10.86 -17.18
CA ALA A 70 5.90 -9.47 -16.87
C ALA A 70 6.66 -9.40 -15.55
N ALA A 71 6.13 -10.01 -14.49
CA ALA A 71 6.79 -10.06 -13.18
C ALA A 71 8.15 -10.78 -13.24
N ASN A 72 8.20 -11.94 -13.91
CA ASN A 72 9.42 -12.74 -14.05
C ASN A 72 10.50 -12.01 -14.85
N LYS A 73 10.15 -11.37 -15.98
CA LYS A 73 11.08 -10.56 -16.79
C LYS A 73 11.56 -9.33 -16.05
N GLY A 74 10.69 -8.71 -15.28
CA GLY A 74 11.02 -7.56 -14.45
C GLY A 74 11.85 -7.90 -13.22
N LYS A 75 12.11 -9.20 -12.95
CA LYS A 75 12.85 -9.68 -11.79
C LYS A 75 12.30 -9.12 -10.47
N ALA A 76 10.97 -9.15 -10.32
CA ALA A 76 10.34 -8.73 -9.08
C ALA A 76 10.80 -9.61 -7.91
N ASP A 77 10.93 -9.01 -6.73
CA ASP A 77 11.29 -9.70 -5.49
C ASP A 77 10.05 -10.30 -4.81
N LEU A 78 8.89 -9.72 -5.08
CA LEU A 78 7.59 -10.18 -4.61
C LEU A 78 6.52 -9.90 -5.67
N PHE A 79 5.58 -10.83 -5.83
CA PHE A 79 4.38 -10.66 -6.66
C PHE A 79 3.14 -10.61 -5.78
N ILE A 80 2.27 -9.62 -6.01
CA ILE A 80 0.98 -9.47 -5.33
C ILE A 80 -0.12 -9.35 -6.37
N SER A 81 -1.16 -10.19 -6.28
CA SER A 81 -2.38 -10.08 -7.08
C SER A 81 -3.53 -9.59 -6.21
N ILE A 82 -4.23 -8.54 -6.65
CA ILE A 82 -5.34 -7.91 -5.94
C ILE A 82 -6.66 -8.45 -6.49
N HIS A 83 -7.46 -9.04 -5.61
CA HIS A 83 -8.75 -9.65 -5.91
C HIS A 83 -9.81 -9.32 -4.86
N HIS A 84 -11.06 -9.62 -5.18
CA HIS A 84 -12.18 -9.63 -4.27
C HIS A 84 -12.96 -10.93 -4.44
N ASN A 85 -13.30 -11.54 -3.32
CA ASN A 85 -13.97 -12.83 -3.28
C ASN A 85 -15.49 -12.69 -3.53
N SER A 86 -16.16 -13.82 -3.75
CA SER A 86 -17.61 -13.94 -3.83
C SER A 86 -18.05 -15.34 -3.38
N GLY A 87 -19.35 -15.54 -3.19
CA GLY A 87 -19.94 -16.83 -2.80
C GLY A 87 -20.52 -16.84 -1.39
N GLY A 88 -20.99 -15.68 -0.90
CA GLY A 88 -21.75 -15.57 0.36
C GLY A 88 -20.88 -15.61 1.62
N GLY A 89 -19.56 -15.42 1.49
CA GLY A 89 -18.65 -15.26 2.62
C GLY A 89 -18.55 -13.83 3.12
N ARG A 90 -17.56 -13.57 4.00
CA ARG A 90 -17.17 -12.23 4.42
C ARG A 90 -15.71 -12.19 4.86
N GLY A 91 -15.11 -10.99 4.81
CA GLY A 91 -13.76 -10.73 5.29
C GLY A 91 -12.67 -10.96 4.25
N SER A 92 -11.43 -10.96 4.68
CA SER A 92 -10.25 -11.02 3.83
C SER A 92 -9.49 -12.34 4.02
N GLU A 93 -8.89 -12.84 2.95
CA GLU A 93 -7.97 -13.97 2.97
C GLU A 93 -6.79 -13.74 2.03
N THR A 94 -5.69 -14.42 2.26
CA THR A 94 -4.57 -14.43 1.32
C THR A 94 -4.25 -15.85 0.89
N LEU A 95 -3.91 -15.99 -0.37
CA LEU A 95 -3.62 -17.26 -1.02
C LEU A 95 -2.15 -17.25 -1.44
N SER A 96 -1.37 -18.22 -0.99
CA SER A 96 0.07 -18.30 -1.30
C SER A 96 0.56 -19.75 -1.16
N LEU A 97 1.84 -19.97 -1.46
CA LEU A 97 2.55 -21.14 -0.94
C LEU A 97 2.89 -20.89 0.53
N THR A 98 2.84 -21.95 1.36
CA THR A 98 3.13 -21.84 2.80
C THR A 98 4.62 -21.94 3.11
N GLY A 99 5.02 -21.46 4.30
CA GLY A 99 6.36 -21.60 4.85
C GLY A 99 7.39 -20.56 4.37
N GLY A 100 6.96 -19.49 3.67
CA GLY A 100 7.87 -18.48 3.13
C GLY A 100 7.47 -17.04 3.39
N ILE A 101 8.19 -16.12 2.73
CA ILE A 101 7.96 -14.67 2.88
C ILE A 101 6.56 -14.26 2.42
N ALA A 102 5.99 -14.92 1.39
CA ALA A 102 4.64 -14.63 0.91
C ALA A 102 3.59 -14.89 1.99
N GLU A 103 3.70 -15.98 2.76
CA GLU A 103 2.83 -16.25 3.91
C GLU A 103 2.99 -15.22 5.02
N LYS A 104 4.24 -14.82 5.32
CA LYS A 104 4.53 -13.77 6.32
C LYS A 104 3.88 -12.44 5.93
N VAL A 105 4.01 -12.05 4.66
CA VAL A 105 3.34 -10.85 4.10
C VAL A 105 1.82 -11.00 4.18
N GLY A 106 1.28 -12.15 3.76
CA GLY A 106 -0.15 -12.44 3.81
C GLY A 106 -0.73 -12.27 5.21
N ASN A 107 -0.08 -12.84 6.23
CA ASN A 107 -0.50 -12.67 7.62
C ASN A 107 -0.45 -11.20 8.08
N SER A 108 0.60 -10.47 7.72
CA SER A 108 0.74 -9.06 8.07
C SER A 108 -0.35 -8.20 7.42
N VAL A 109 -0.62 -8.41 6.13
CA VAL A 109 -1.70 -7.72 5.41
C VAL A 109 -3.06 -8.02 6.01
N LEU A 110 -3.35 -9.30 6.33
CA LEU A 110 -4.62 -9.69 6.96
C LEU A 110 -4.82 -9.05 8.33
N ASN A 111 -3.76 -8.88 9.12
CA ASN A 111 -3.83 -8.18 10.40
C ASN A 111 -4.23 -6.70 10.20
N GLU A 112 -3.64 -6.02 9.20
CA GLU A 112 -3.97 -4.62 8.92
C GLU A 112 -5.38 -4.47 8.34
N LEU A 113 -5.84 -5.40 7.49
CA LEU A 113 -7.22 -5.44 7.01
C LEU A 113 -8.21 -5.70 8.16
N SER A 114 -7.83 -6.54 9.12
CA SER A 114 -8.63 -6.77 10.34
C SER A 114 -8.73 -5.51 11.21
N ASN A 115 -7.67 -4.72 11.31
CA ASN A 115 -7.66 -3.45 12.05
C ASN A 115 -8.65 -2.41 11.47
N ILE A 116 -9.02 -2.53 10.20
CA ILE A 116 -10.03 -1.67 9.56
C ILE A 116 -11.41 -2.34 9.45
N GLY A 117 -11.61 -3.49 10.12
CA GLY A 117 -12.92 -4.11 10.33
C GLY A 117 -13.24 -5.36 9.50
N PHE A 118 -12.36 -5.81 8.61
CA PHE A 118 -12.59 -7.04 7.86
C PHE A 118 -12.31 -8.29 8.72
N TYR A 119 -13.14 -9.30 8.58
CA TYR A 119 -12.91 -10.58 9.24
C TYR A 119 -11.69 -11.28 8.63
N ASN A 120 -10.70 -11.61 9.47
CA ASN A 120 -9.48 -12.32 9.04
C ASN A 120 -9.77 -13.82 8.87
N ARG A 121 -9.70 -14.30 7.63
CA ARG A 121 -9.94 -15.71 7.25
C ARG A 121 -8.65 -16.53 7.18
N GLY A 122 -7.50 -15.90 7.40
CA GLY A 122 -6.17 -16.51 7.39
C GLY A 122 -5.57 -16.69 5.99
N VAL A 123 -4.32 -17.13 6.00
CA VAL A 123 -3.59 -17.52 4.79
C VAL A 123 -3.99 -18.93 4.40
N LYS A 124 -4.22 -19.18 3.10
CA LYS A 124 -4.56 -20.49 2.55
C LYS A 124 -3.55 -20.92 1.50
N GLU A 125 -3.13 -22.15 1.56
CA GLU A 125 -2.25 -22.71 0.54
C GLU A 125 -3.03 -22.97 -0.76
N ARG A 126 -2.53 -22.44 -1.89
CA ARG A 126 -3.13 -22.58 -3.21
C ARG A 126 -2.05 -22.78 -4.28
N ARG A 127 -1.66 -24.05 -4.46
CA ARG A 127 -0.68 -24.48 -5.48
C ARG A 127 -1.24 -24.53 -6.89
N ASP A 128 -2.56 -24.53 -7.01
CA ASP A 128 -3.30 -24.61 -8.27
C ASP A 128 -3.48 -23.27 -8.98
N LEU A 129 -3.26 -22.15 -8.28
CA LEU A 129 -3.39 -20.82 -8.88
C LEU A 129 -2.21 -20.52 -9.81
N PHE A 130 -2.54 -20.22 -11.07
CA PHE A 130 -1.55 -19.98 -12.12
C PHE A 130 -0.56 -18.89 -11.74
N VAL A 131 -1.04 -17.74 -11.28
CA VAL A 131 -0.20 -16.59 -10.91
C VAL A 131 0.73 -16.85 -9.73
N ILE A 132 0.38 -17.80 -8.85
CA ILE A 132 1.22 -18.22 -7.72
C ILE A 132 2.25 -19.27 -8.18
N ASN A 133 1.85 -20.18 -9.08
CA ASN A 133 2.68 -21.31 -9.49
C ASN A 133 3.67 -20.96 -10.62
N GLN A 134 3.34 -20.01 -11.50
CA GLN A 134 4.16 -19.66 -12.65
C GLN A 134 5.08 -18.43 -12.42
N THR A 135 5.01 -17.80 -11.26
CA THR A 135 5.97 -16.78 -10.83
C THR A 135 7.20 -17.44 -10.21
N ILE A 136 8.39 -16.89 -10.49
CA ILE A 136 9.68 -17.41 -9.97
C ILE A 136 10.06 -16.79 -8.62
N MET A 137 9.41 -15.72 -8.23
CA MET A 137 9.55 -15.07 -6.93
C MET A 137 8.43 -15.52 -5.99
N PRO A 138 8.53 -15.24 -4.67
CA PRO A 138 7.41 -15.38 -3.76
C PRO A 138 6.18 -14.63 -4.27
N ALA A 139 5.00 -15.29 -4.21
CA ALA A 139 3.77 -14.75 -4.75
C ALA A 139 2.60 -14.97 -3.79
N LEU A 140 1.72 -13.96 -3.70
CA LEU A 140 0.45 -14.08 -2.99
C LEU A 140 -0.66 -13.38 -3.76
N LEU A 141 -1.88 -13.91 -3.58
CA LEU A 141 -3.11 -13.28 -4.02
C LEU A 141 -3.87 -12.83 -2.77
N ILE A 142 -4.37 -11.61 -2.79
CA ILE A 142 -5.11 -11.00 -1.68
C ILE A 142 -6.58 -10.89 -2.10
N GLU A 143 -7.44 -11.66 -1.45
CA GLU A 143 -8.89 -11.49 -1.48
C GLU A 143 -9.25 -10.43 -0.43
N CYS A 144 -9.35 -9.17 -0.88
CA CYS A 144 -9.48 -8.01 0.00
C CYS A 144 -10.78 -8.02 0.81
N ALA A 145 -11.87 -8.48 0.22
CA ALA A 145 -13.21 -8.54 0.79
C ALA A 145 -14.11 -9.39 -0.10
N PHE A 146 -15.35 -9.69 0.34
CA PHE A 146 -16.36 -10.33 -0.51
C PHE A 146 -17.22 -9.26 -1.19
N CYS A 147 -17.18 -9.20 -2.53
CA CYS A 147 -17.91 -8.22 -3.32
C CYS A 147 -19.44 -8.39 -3.28
N ASP A 148 -19.92 -9.55 -2.81
CA ASP A 148 -21.34 -9.91 -2.60
C ASP A 148 -21.79 -9.87 -1.13
N SER A 149 -20.90 -9.47 -0.20
CA SER A 149 -21.18 -9.36 1.24
C SER A 149 -21.66 -7.96 1.61
N GLU A 150 -22.87 -7.82 2.14
CA GLU A 150 -23.36 -6.56 2.70
C GLU A 150 -22.45 -6.06 3.83
N ASN A 151 -21.94 -6.97 4.67
CA ASN A 151 -21.05 -6.60 5.78
C ASN A 151 -19.73 -6.00 5.29
N ASP A 152 -19.18 -6.53 4.20
CA ASP A 152 -17.90 -6.06 3.67
C ASP A 152 -18.07 -4.81 2.79
N MET A 153 -19.19 -4.73 2.06
CA MET A 153 -19.44 -3.61 1.12
C MET A 153 -20.08 -2.39 1.79
N ASN A 154 -20.65 -2.53 3.00
CA ASN A 154 -21.20 -1.40 3.74
C ASN A 154 -20.06 -0.46 4.20
N GLY A 155 -19.98 0.72 3.61
CA GLY A 155 -18.91 1.68 3.90
C GLY A 155 -17.53 1.28 3.33
N TYR A 156 -17.47 0.34 2.39
CA TYR A 156 -16.23 -0.09 1.75
C TYR A 156 -15.48 1.08 1.12
N ASN A 157 -14.23 1.27 1.53
CA ASN A 157 -13.35 2.31 1.03
C ASN A 157 -12.06 1.70 0.45
N PRO A 158 -11.87 1.76 -0.89
CA PRO A 158 -10.69 1.19 -1.55
C PRO A 158 -9.35 1.79 -1.06
N GLU A 159 -9.35 3.08 -0.73
CA GLU A 159 -8.16 3.77 -0.22
C GLU A 159 -7.73 3.22 1.16
N SER A 160 -8.70 2.96 2.04
CA SER A 160 -8.44 2.36 3.35
C SER A 160 -7.90 0.94 3.21
N VAL A 161 -8.42 0.16 2.26
CA VAL A 161 -7.92 -1.20 1.95
C VAL A 161 -6.50 -1.15 1.40
N ALA A 162 -6.22 -0.26 0.44
CA ALA A 162 -4.88 -0.05 -0.08
C ALA A 162 -3.88 0.39 1.00
N ASN A 163 -4.31 1.27 1.94
CA ASN A 163 -3.50 1.67 3.10
C ASN A 163 -3.17 0.48 4.00
N ALA A 164 -4.13 -0.40 4.27
CA ALA A 164 -3.92 -1.59 5.09
C ALA A 164 -2.93 -2.56 4.42
N ILE A 165 -3.06 -2.79 3.11
CA ILE A 165 -2.11 -3.61 2.35
C ILE A 165 -0.71 -3.00 2.39
N PHE A 166 -0.58 -1.69 2.14
CA PHE A 166 0.70 -0.98 2.19
C PHE A 166 1.36 -1.08 3.56
N LYS A 167 0.62 -0.85 4.66
CA LYS A 167 1.12 -1.04 6.03
C LYS A 167 1.57 -2.46 6.30
N GLY A 168 0.79 -3.45 5.84
CA GLY A 168 1.16 -4.85 5.98
C GLY A 168 2.49 -5.18 5.30
N LEU A 169 2.78 -4.55 4.15
CA LEU A 169 4.07 -4.65 3.47
C LEU A 169 5.19 -3.95 4.25
N CYS A 170 4.97 -2.73 4.73
CA CYS A 170 5.93 -1.99 5.55
C CYS A 170 6.28 -2.71 6.86
N ASN A 171 5.36 -3.48 7.45
CA ASN A 171 5.63 -4.26 8.65
C ASN A 171 6.62 -5.43 8.41
N VAL A 172 6.78 -5.85 7.15
CA VAL A 172 7.66 -6.98 6.78
C VAL A 172 8.95 -6.49 6.14
N PHE A 173 8.85 -5.48 5.27
CA PHE A 173 9.95 -4.96 4.48
C PHE A 173 10.37 -3.56 4.94
N ASP A 174 11.61 -3.21 4.65
CA ASP A 174 12.15 -1.87 4.90
C ASP A 174 11.75 -0.94 3.75
N ILE A 175 10.50 -0.43 3.83
CA ILE A 175 9.92 0.48 2.85
C ILE A 175 9.87 1.88 3.45
N TYR A 176 10.56 2.81 2.83
CA TYR A 176 10.64 4.21 3.27
C TYR A 176 10.35 5.17 2.11
N ASN A 177 9.94 6.38 2.44
CA ASN A 177 9.71 7.42 1.45
C ASN A 177 11.04 8.04 1.00
N ASN A 178 11.28 8.06 -0.31
CA ASN A 178 12.46 8.73 -0.90
C ASN A 178 12.45 10.24 -0.68
N GLU A 179 11.27 10.83 -0.43
CA GLU A 179 11.15 12.25 -0.08
C GLU A 179 11.68 12.53 1.34
N GLU A 180 11.82 11.48 2.19
CA GLU A 180 12.41 11.58 3.53
C GLU A 180 13.94 11.46 3.53
N GLU A 181 14.62 11.16 2.41
CA GLU A 181 16.09 11.30 2.34
C GLU A 181 16.58 12.74 2.54
N GLY A 182 15.66 13.72 2.60
CA GLY A 182 15.91 15.07 3.07
C GLY A 182 15.58 15.31 4.55
N PHE A 183 14.88 14.41 5.21
CA PHE A 183 14.62 14.47 6.64
C PHE A 183 15.77 13.83 7.40
N ASN A 184 16.74 14.66 7.74
CA ASN A 184 17.76 14.32 8.73
C ASN A 184 17.03 13.87 10.01
N GLU A 185 17.30 12.69 10.56
CA GLU A 185 16.73 12.18 11.84
C GLU A 185 16.91 13.16 13.01
N ASN A 186 17.59 14.27 12.78
CA ASN A 186 17.82 15.38 13.69
C ASN A 186 16.90 16.58 13.46
N GLU A 187 15.98 16.58 12.47
CA GLU A 187 15.09 17.71 12.21
C GLU A 187 13.79 17.58 12.99
N VAL A 188 13.52 18.54 13.84
CA VAL A 188 12.29 18.64 14.64
C VAL A 188 11.47 19.81 14.16
N TYR A 189 10.23 19.59 13.77
CA TYR A 189 9.28 20.64 13.37
C TYR A 189 8.20 20.84 14.43
N TYR A 190 7.75 22.10 14.53
CA TYR A 190 6.65 22.51 15.39
C TYR A 190 5.59 23.24 14.57
N ASN A 191 4.36 22.78 14.63
CA ASN A 191 3.23 23.43 13.98
C ASN A 191 2.71 24.58 14.85
N VAL A 192 2.69 25.79 14.31
CA VAL A 192 2.30 27.02 15.02
C VAL A 192 0.82 27.00 15.37
N VAL A 193 0.50 27.21 16.64
CA VAL A 193 -0.87 27.32 17.12
C VAL A 193 -1.24 28.76 17.49
N LYS A 194 -2.54 29.01 17.63
CA LYS A 194 -3.04 30.38 17.98
C LYS A 194 -2.43 30.88 19.28
N GLY A 195 -1.79 32.04 19.21
CA GLY A 195 -1.14 32.73 20.35
C GLY A 195 0.34 32.44 20.49
N ASP A 196 0.95 31.67 19.56
CA ASP A 196 2.39 31.48 19.50
C ASP A 196 3.12 32.73 18.97
N THR A 197 4.36 32.81 19.38
CA THR A 197 5.38 33.75 18.86
C THR A 197 6.70 32.97 18.76
N LEU A 198 7.61 33.41 17.89
CA LEU A 198 8.93 32.80 17.80
C LEU A 198 9.67 32.76 19.15
N CYS A 199 9.48 33.78 19.99
CA CYS A 199 10.06 33.80 21.35
C CYS A 199 9.53 32.68 22.23
N LYS A 200 8.21 32.42 22.19
CA LYS A 200 7.61 31.34 22.97
C LYS A 200 8.05 29.95 22.43
N ILE A 201 8.12 29.80 21.12
CA ILE A 201 8.58 28.57 20.47
C ILE A 201 10.07 28.36 20.80
N ALA A 202 10.91 29.34 20.66
CA ALA A 202 12.32 29.28 21.02
C ALA A 202 12.53 28.85 22.49
N SER A 203 11.79 29.46 23.42
CA SER A 203 11.82 29.09 24.85
C SER A 203 11.35 27.64 25.08
N LYS A 204 10.26 27.22 24.43
CA LYS A 204 9.70 25.88 24.56
C LYS A 204 10.67 24.77 24.14
N PHE A 205 11.48 25.04 23.11
CA PHE A 205 12.41 24.06 22.54
C PHE A 205 13.89 24.33 22.88
N ASN A 206 14.15 25.21 23.86
CA ASN A 206 15.49 25.55 24.34
C ASN A 206 16.44 25.96 23.21
N THR A 207 15.96 26.85 22.33
CA THR A 207 16.69 27.44 21.18
C THR A 207 16.56 28.97 21.21
N THR A 208 17.05 29.63 20.17
CA THR A 208 16.97 31.08 20.03
C THR A 208 16.06 31.51 18.86
N VAL A 209 15.49 32.72 18.93
CA VAL A 209 14.68 33.28 17.82
C VAL A 209 15.52 33.39 16.55
N ASP A 210 16.76 33.84 16.66
CA ASP A 210 17.65 34.02 15.51
C ASP A 210 17.93 32.69 14.82
N ARG A 211 18.16 31.61 15.60
CA ARG A 211 18.32 30.26 15.04
C ARG A 211 17.04 29.76 14.34
N LEU A 212 15.85 30.04 14.89
CA LEU A 212 14.60 29.69 14.23
C LEU A 212 14.41 30.48 12.93
N VAL A 213 14.77 31.74 12.92
CA VAL A 213 14.74 32.62 11.73
C VAL A 213 15.65 32.06 10.64
N ASP A 214 16.90 31.74 10.97
CA ASP A 214 17.90 31.24 10.02
C ASP A 214 17.50 29.87 9.46
N LEU A 215 17.09 28.93 10.34
CA LEU A 215 16.67 27.58 9.94
C LEU A 215 15.45 27.56 9.00
N ASN A 216 14.58 28.56 9.12
CA ASN A 216 13.30 28.61 8.39
C ASN A 216 13.25 29.69 7.30
N GLY A 217 14.32 30.46 7.11
CA GLY A 217 14.34 31.57 6.14
C GLY A 217 13.28 32.65 6.41
N ILE A 218 12.95 32.89 7.70
CA ILE A 218 11.90 33.84 8.10
C ILE A 218 12.39 35.26 7.88
N LYS A 219 11.72 36.01 7.01
CA LYS A 219 12.12 37.39 6.68
C LYS A 219 11.75 38.40 7.75
N ASP A 220 10.63 38.20 8.43
CA ASP A 220 10.17 39.05 9.54
C ASP A 220 9.88 38.17 10.77
N LYS A 221 10.71 38.29 11.80
CA LYS A 221 10.60 37.55 13.05
C LYS A 221 9.30 37.77 13.84
N ASN A 222 8.54 38.80 13.48
CA ASN A 222 7.25 39.11 14.10
C ASN A 222 6.07 38.51 13.33
N MET A 223 6.33 37.84 12.20
CA MET A 223 5.30 37.31 11.31
C MET A 223 5.41 35.80 11.16
N ILE A 224 4.62 35.07 11.93
CA ILE A 224 4.37 33.62 11.78
C ILE A 224 2.85 33.38 11.76
N PHE A 225 2.43 32.33 11.11
CA PHE A 225 1.02 32.01 10.86
C PHE A 225 0.59 30.73 11.57
N VAL A 226 -0.64 30.69 12.07
CA VAL A 226 -1.24 29.45 12.60
C VAL A 226 -1.25 28.39 11.50
N GLY A 227 -0.77 27.18 11.80
CA GLY A 227 -0.60 26.09 10.84
C GLY A 227 0.74 26.10 10.10
N GLN A 228 1.61 27.10 10.33
CA GLN A 228 2.96 27.12 9.77
C GLN A 228 3.85 26.10 10.49
N ASP A 229 4.62 25.30 9.74
CA ASP A 229 5.62 24.41 10.31
C ASP A 229 6.94 25.18 10.49
N ILE A 230 7.44 25.19 11.72
CA ILE A 230 8.71 25.81 12.12
C ILE A 230 9.70 24.70 12.44
N ARG A 231 10.78 24.62 11.67
CA ARG A 231 11.92 23.75 11.97
C ARG A 231 12.64 24.23 13.22
N ILE A 232 12.83 23.33 14.18
CA ILE A 232 13.42 23.63 15.51
C ILE A 232 14.91 23.29 15.55
N LYS A 233 15.30 22.19 14.87
CA LYS A 233 16.71 21.78 14.73
C LYS A 233 16.93 20.99 13.44
#